data_7e2c1be53d45a288694ed96dbd34fe8a
#
_entry.id   7e2c1be53d45a288694ed96dbd34fe8a
#
_cell.length_a   1.000
_cell.length_b   1.000
_cell.length_c   1.000
_cell.angle_alpha   90.00
_cell.angle_beta   90.00
_cell.angle_gamma   90.00
#
_symmetry.space_group_name_H-M   'P 1'
#
loop_
_entity.id
_entity.type
_entity.pdbx_description
1 polymer ?
#
loop_
_entity_poly.entity_id
_entity_poly.type
_entity_poly.pdbx_seq_one_letter_code
_entity_poly.pdbx_strand_id
1 'polypeptide(L)'
;LEFFRRRGAMLVLLFILLHKIGDTLANLTFRLLFDDMGYSNDEIAIYDIGIGFWAYLIGIFIGGILYARIGMKRSVLLSLILMGVSNLSFAALAALGKSNWGMAGAIGFENFASGIGGVTVVAYFSALCDLRFTAAQYALISAAASIVGRFLTGTTAGGLIEQFGYVDFYLFTTLAAMPGIALFWLMMRAGLIDASVGTAATDRTAQPPE
;
A
#
# COMPACT_ATOMS: atom_id res chain seq x y z
N LEU A 1 -0.21 -0.80 25.55
CA LEU A 1 -0.29 -2.20 26.05
C LEU A 1 -1.66 -2.82 25.78
N GLU A 2 -2.76 -2.08 25.75
CA GLU A 2 -4.13 -2.60 25.48
C GLU A 2 -4.27 -3.19 24.06
N PHE A 3 -3.62 -2.59 23.04
CA PHE A 3 -3.63 -3.13 21.67
C PHE A 3 -3.15 -4.58 21.62
N PHE A 4 -2.10 -4.93 22.37
CA PHE A 4 -1.55 -6.30 22.38
C PHE A 4 -2.44 -7.34 23.09
N ARG A 5 -3.43 -6.90 23.87
CA ARG A 5 -4.42 -7.77 24.53
C ARG A 5 -5.58 -8.18 23.61
N ARG A 6 -5.73 -7.53 22.45
CA ARG A 6 -6.82 -7.81 21.51
C ARG A 6 -6.57 -9.13 20.77
N ARG A 7 -7.62 -9.88 20.55
CA ARG A 7 -7.56 -11.15 19.81
C ARG A 7 -7.08 -10.88 18.38
N GLY A 8 -5.96 -11.47 17.99
CA GLY A 8 -5.38 -11.24 16.65
C GLY A 8 -4.47 -10.01 16.52
N ALA A 9 -4.19 -9.25 17.59
CA ALA A 9 -3.35 -8.04 17.54
C ALA A 9 -1.99 -8.25 16.87
N MET A 10 -1.36 -9.41 17.12
CA MET A 10 -0.08 -9.77 16.49
C MET A 10 -0.21 -9.97 14.97
N LEU A 11 -1.33 -10.54 14.50
CA LEU A 11 -1.57 -10.71 13.06
C LEU A 11 -1.87 -9.37 12.39
N VAL A 12 -2.60 -8.49 13.07
CA VAL A 12 -2.85 -7.11 12.60
C VAL A 12 -1.52 -6.35 12.50
N LEU A 13 -0.66 -6.45 13.52
CA LEU A 13 0.65 -5.81 13.50
C LEU A 13 1.52 -6.37 12.36
N LEU A 14 1.55 -7.68 12.20
CA LEU A 14 2.27 -8.34 11.11
C LEU A 14 1.75 -7.87 9.73
N PHE A 15 0.42 -7.77 9.58
CA PHE A 15 -0.18 -7.21 8.36
C PHE A 15 0.27 -5.76 8.12
N ILE A 16 0.24 -4.91 9.16
CA ILE A 16 0.68 -3.51 9.07
C ILE A 16 2.14 -3.42 8.58
N LEU A 17 3.01 -4.31 9.02
CA LEU A 17 4.40 -4.34 8.60
C LEU A 17 4.58 -4.86 7.18
N LEU A 18 3.82 -5.88 6.77
CA LEU A 18 4.01 -6.58 5.50
C LEU A 18 3.29 -5.93 4.32
N HIS A 19 2.11 -5.32 4.56
CA HIS A 19 1.21 -4.90 3.47
C HIS A 19 1.82 -3.91 2.48
N LYS A 20 2.79 -3.12 2.93
CA LYS A 20 3.39 -2.04 2.14
C LYS A 20 4.80 -2.34 1.63
N ILE A 21 5.38 -3.50 1.93
CA ILE A 21 6.77 -3.80 1.56
C ILE A 21 6.94 -3.78 0.04
N GLY A 22 6.13 -4.54 -0.69
CA GLY A 22 6.23 -4.62 -2.16
C GLY A 22 6.02 -3.28 -2.85
N ASP A 23 5.00 -2.54 -2.42
CA ASP A 23 4.70 -1.20 -2.91
C ASP A 23 5.83 -0.19 -2.60
N THR A 24 6.38 -0.22 -1.40
CA THR A 24 7.49 0.66 -1.03
C THR A 24 8.76 0.35 -1.83
N LEU A 25 9.08 -0.93 -2.03
CA LEU A 25 10.20 -1.36 -2.88
C LEU A 25 10.06 -0.82 -4.31
N ALA A 26 8.90 -0.95 -4.91
CA ALA A 26 8.63 -0.45 -6.26
C ALA A 26 8.67 1.08 -6.32
N ASN A 27 7.99 1.75 -5.39
CA ASN A 27 7.86 3.22 -5.39
C ASN A 27 9.16 3.97 -5.13
N LEU A 28 10.10 3.42 -4.34
CA LEU A 28 11.37 4.06 -4.09
C LEU A 28 12.39 3.85 -5.21
N THR A 29 12.12 2.95 -6.15
CA THR A 29 13.07 2.57 -7.22
C THR A 29 12.60 2.97 -8.62
N PHE A 30 11.35 3.39 -8.83
CA PHE A 30 10.87 3.71 -10.18
C PHE A 30 11.62 4.89 -10.82
N ARG A 31 12.09 5.86 -10.02
CA ARG A 31 12.92 6.96 -10.53
C ARG A 31 14.25 6.45 -11.08
N LEU A 32 14.88 5.51 -10.37
CA LEU A 32 16.11 4.88 -10.84
C LEU A 32 15.89 4.14 -12.17
N LEU A 33 14.79 3.41 -12.31
CA LEU A 33 14.41 2.79 -13.58
C LEU A 33 14.28 3.82 -14.70
N PHE A 34 13.61 4.95 -14.45
CA PHE A 34 13.41 5.98 -15.48
C PHE A 34 14.72 6.66 -15.86
N ASP A 35 15.58 6.97 -14.90
CA ASP A 35 16.90 7.55 -15.14
C ASP A 35 17.78 6.61 -15.99
N ASP A 36 17.82 5.31 -15.65
CA ASP A 36 18.58 4.30 -16.39
C ASP A 36 18.01 4.03 -17.80
N MET A 37 16.70 4.22 -17.99
CA MET A 37 16.07 4.18 -19.31
C MET A 37 16.32 5.46 -20.15
N GLY A 38 16.98 6.47 -19.58
CA GLY A 38 17.32 7.71 -20.24
C GLY A 38 16.15 8.70 -20.39
N TYR A 39 15.20 8.69 -19.46
CA TYR A 39 14.22 9.76 -19.35
C TYR A 39 14.83 10.96 -18.62
N SER A 40 14.52 12.16 -19.10
CA SER A 40 14.92 13.39 -18.41
C SER A 40 14.02 13.64 -17.18
N ASN A 41 14.54 14.40 -16.21
CA ASN A 41 13.74 14.81 -15.05
C ASN A 41 12.49 15.60 -15.44
N ASP A 42 12.56 16.37 -16.53
CA ASP A 42 11.40 17.14 -17.04
C ASP A 42 10.35 16.20 -17.62
N GLU A 43 10.74 15.17 -18.38
CA GLU A 43 9.81 14.15 -18.88
C GLU A 43 9.13 13.43 -17.72
N ILE A 44 9.89 12.98 -16.72
CA ILE A 44 9.35 12.30 -15.53
C ILE A 44 8.35 13.21 -14.81
N ALA A 45 8.70 14.48 -14.58
CA ALA A 45 7.82 15.44 -13.92
C ALA A 45 6.53 15.70 -14.70
N ILE A 46 6.58 15.80 -16.02
CA ILE A 46 5.40 16.00 -16.88
C ILE A 46 4.43 14.82 -16.75
N TYR A 47 4.93 13.59 -16.77
CA TYR A 47 4.07 12.41 -16.63
C TYR A 47 3.57 12.22 -15.21
N ASP A 48 4.40 12.46 -14.20
CA ASP A 48 4.02 12.32 -12.79
C ASP A 48 2.94 13.34 -12.40
N ILE A 49 3.11 14.60 -12.79
CA ILE A 49 2.12 15.66 -12.53
C ILE A 49 0.94 15.57 -13.48
N GLY A 50 1.19 15.37 -14.77
CA GLY A 50 0.14 15.39 -15.81
C GLY A 50 -0.77 14.17 -15.78
N ILE A 51 -0.26 13.00 -15.46
CA ILE A 51 -0.99 11.74 -15.44
C ILE A 51 -1.11 11.18 -14.03
N GLY A 52 0.00 11.09 -13.31
CA GLY A 52 0.05 10.48 -11.98
C GLY A 52 -0.87 11.20 -10.99
N PHE A 53 -0.80 12.52 -10.92
CA PHE A 53 -1.65 13.31 -10.03
C PHE A 53 -3.15 13.09 -10.29
N TRP A 54 -3.58 13.15 -11.54
CA TRP A 54 -4.99 12.93 -11.88
C TRP A 54 -5.42 11.50 -11.66
N ALA A 55 -4.58 10.52 -12.00
CA ALA A 55 -4.84 9.11 -11.72
C ALA A 55 -4.98 8.86 -10.21
N TYR A 56 -4.15 9.48 -9.38
CA TYR A 56 -4.23 9.40 -7.93
C TYR A 56 -5.55 9.98 -7.39
N LEU A 57 -5.96 11.17 -7.87
CA LEU A 57 -7.25 11.77 -7.48
C LEU A 57 -8.43 10.90 -7.88
N ILE A 58 -8.44 10.37 -9.11
CA ILE A 58 -9.47 9.43 -9.58
C ILE A 58 -9.47 8.18 -8.68
N GLY A 59 -8.29 7.66 -8.34
CA GLY A 59 -8.13 6.55 -7.41
C GLY A 59 -8.75 6.81 -6.04
N ILE A 60 -8.52 7.98 -5.45
CA ILE A 60 -9.15 8.41 -4.19
C ILE A 60 -10.68 8.37 -4.30
N PHE A 61 -11.23 8.96 -5.37
CA PHE A 61 -12.69 8.99 -5.59
C PHE A 61 -13.27 7.58 -5.72
N ILE A 62 -12.65 6.75 -6.55
CA ILE A 62 -13.07 5.35 -6.74
C ILE A 62 -12.90 4.56 -5.45
N GLY A 63 -11.81 4.77 -4.71
CA GLY A 63 -11.58 4.15 -3.40
C GLY A 63 -12.71 4.45 -2.40
N GLY A 64 -13.15 5.71 -2.34
CA GLY A 64 -14.31 6.12 -1.53
C GLY A 64 -15.60 5.45 -1.95
N ILE A 65 -15.89 5.37 -3.26
CA ILE A 65 -17.07 4.69 -3.80
C ILE A 65 -17.02 3.18 -3.49
N LEU A 66 -15.88 2.53 -3.68
CA LEU A 66 -15.67 1.13 -3.36
C LEU A 66 -15.90 0.87 -1.87
N TYR A 67 -15.32 1.70 -1.01
CA TYR A 67 -15.53 1.61 0.42
C TYR A 67 -17.02 1.68 0.79
N ALA A 68 -17.77 2.62 0.21
CA ALA A 68 -19.19 2.79 0.47
C ALA A 68 -20.05 1.64 -0.08
N ARG A 69 -19.69 1.05 -1.25
CA ARG A 69 -20.51 0.03 -1.91
C ARG A 69 -20.22 -1.39 -1.46
N ILE A 70 -18.94 -1.77 -1.33
CA ILE A 70 -18.54 -3.15 -1.03
C ILE A 70 -18.02 -3.33 0.40
N GLY A 71 -17.94 -2.23 1.16
CA GLY A 71 -17.50 -2.20 2.54
C GLY A 71 -15.99 -2.24 2.72
N MET A 72 -15.54 -1.92 3.93
CA MET A 72 -14.13 -1.76 4.28
C MET A 72 -13.25 -2.97 3.89
N LYS A 73 -13.64 -4.17 4.31
CA LYS A 73 -12.81 -5.38 4.15
C LYS A 73 -12.51 -5.71 2.69
N ARG A 74 -13.56 -5.67 1.84
CA ARG A 74 -13.42 -6.01 0.42
C ARG A 74 -12.68 -4.91 -0.34
N SER A 75 -12.91 -3.65 0.00
CA SER A 75 -12.21 -2.53 -0.63
C SER A 75 -10.72 -2.51 -0.29
N VAL A 76 -10.35 -2.81 0.97
CA VAL A 76 -8.94 -2.96 1.37
C VAL A 76 -8.29 -4.12 0.62
N LEU A 77 -8.92 -5.31 0.59
CA LEU A 77 -8.35 -6.45 -0.14
C LEU A 77 -8.15 -6.13 -1.62
N LEU A 78 -9.12 -5.50 -2.26
CA LEU A 78 -9.04 -5.10 -3.66
C LEU A 78 -7.90 -4.09 -3.89
N SER A 79 -7.75 -3.10 -3.01
CA SER A 79 -6.67 -2.12 -3.14
C SER A 79 -5.29 -2.74 -2.99
N LEU A 80 -5.12 -3.69 -2.06
CA LEU A 80 -3.85 -4.41 -1.89
C LEU A 80 -3.49 -5.22 -3.14
N ILE A 81 -4.49 -5.88 -3.76
CA ILE A 81 -4.29 -6.60 -5.02
C ILE A 81 -3.91 -5.64 -6.15
N LEU A 82 -4.62 -4.51 -6.28
CA LEU A 82 -4.31 -3.51 -7.32
C LEU A 82 -2.91 -2.93 -7.15
N MET A 83 -2.48 -2.60 -5.93
CA MET A 83 -1.13 -2.13 -5.64
C MET A 83 -0.06 -3.19 -5.96
N GLY A 84 -0.30 -4.46 -5.63
CA GLY A 84 0.61 -5.54 -6.01
C GLY A 84 0.69 -5.75 -7.53
N VAL A 85 -0.44 -5.64 -8.24
CA VAL A 85 -0.51 -5.79 -9.69
C VAL A 85 0.09 -4.58 -10.42
N SER A 86 -0.01 -3.36 -9.85
CA SER A 86 0.57 -2.15 -10.47
C SER A 86 2.08 -2.26 -10.62
N ASN A 87 2.77 -2.97 -9.73
CA ASN A 87 4.20 -3.23 -9.84
C ASN A 87 4.58 -3.96 -11.15
N LEU A 88 3.69 -4.80 -11.68
CA LEU A 88 3.90 -5.46 -12.97
C LEU A 88 3.95 -4.49 -14.14
N SER A 89 3.35 -3.32 -14.04
CA SER A 89 3.43 -2.28 -15.08
C SER A 89 4.86 -1.74 -15.25
N PHE A 90 5.61 -1.63 -14.15
CA PHE A 90 7.03 -1.27 -14.20
C PHE A 90 7.89 -2.42 -14.73
N ALA A 91 7.57 -3.68 -14.39
CA ALA A 91 8.24 -4.83 -14.99
C ALA A 91 8.02 -4.88 -16.50
N ALA A 92 6.80 -4.63 -16.96
CA ALA A 92 6.47 -4.57 -18.37
C ALA A 92 7.19 -3.41 -19.08
N LEU A 93 7.25 -2.23 -18.46
CA LEU A 93 7.99 -1.09 -19.00
C LEU A 93 9.49 -1.41 -19.12
N ALA A 94 10.08 -2.01 -18.08
CA ALA A 94 11.49 -2.42 -18.09
C ALA A 94 11.78 -3.43 -19.20
N ALA A 95 10.87 -4.36 -19.48
CA ALA A 95 11.01 -5.36 -20.54
C ALA A 95 10.83 -4.78 -21.95
N LEU A 96 9.93 -3.81 -22.12
CA LEU A 96 9.64 -3.18 -23.42
C LEU A 96 10.67 -2.11 -23.81
N GLY A 97 11.40 -1.57 -22.84
CA GLY A 97 12.30 -0.46 -23.05
C GLY A 97 11.61 0.90 -23.01
N LYS A 98 12.40 1.97 -23.33
CA LYS A 98 11.91 3.36 -23.28
C LYS A 98 10.68 3.55 -24.15
N SER A 99 9.55 3.88 -23.53
CA SER A 99 8.28 4.16 -24.18
C SER A 99 7.48 5.19 -23.39
N ASN A 100 7.19 6.32 -23.98
CA ASN A 100 6.41 7.38 -23.34
C ASN A 100 5.00 6.91 -22.94
N TRP A 101 4.35 6.11 -23.77
CA TRP A 101 3.05 5.49 -23.42
C TRP A 101 3.17 4.44 -22.34
N GLY A 102 4.26 3.66 -22.35
CA GLY A 102 4.55 2.69 -21.30
C GLY A 102 4.77 3.37 -19.95
N MET A 103 5.54 4.46 -19.92
CA MET A 103 5.75 5.27 -18.72
C MET A 103 4.46 5.91 -18.22
N ALA A 104 3.67 6.51 -19.12
CA ALA A 104 2.37 7.06 -18.80
C ALA A 104 1.43 6.03 -18.18
N GLY A 105 1.39 4.82 -18.74
CA GLY A 105 0.59 3.71 -18.25
C GLY A 105 1.06 3.22 -16.89
N ALA A 106 2.37 3.05 -16.68
CA ALA A 106 2.93 2.59 -15.41
C ALA A 106 2.68 3.61 -14.29
N ILE A 107 3.01 4.90 -14.51
CA ILE A 107 2.76 5.98 -13.55
C ILE A 107 1.25 6.11 -13.26
N GLY A 108 0.42 6.08 -14.31
CA GLY A 108 -1.03 6.22 -14.17
C GLY A 108 -1.64 5.07 -13.36
N PHE A 109 -1.27 3.83 -13.66
CA PHE A 109 -1.81 2.67 -12.95
C PHE A 109 -1.33 2.60 -11.49
N GLU A 110 -0.04 2.86 -11.24
CA GLU A 110 0.51 2.91 -9.89
C GLU A 110 -0.19 3.98 -9.03
N ASN A 111 -0.27 5.21 -9.53
CA ASN A 111 -0.93 6.29 -8.80
C ASN A 111 -2.42 6.04 -8.58
N PHE A 112 -3.12 5.46 -9.55
CA PHE A 112 -4.51 5.06 -9.41
C PHE A 112 -4.70 4.01 -8.30
N ALA A 113 -3.89 2.95 -8.31
CA ALA A 113 -3.93 1.91 -7.30
C ALA A 113 -3.58 2.46 -5.90
N SER A 114 -2.55 3.30 -5.81
CA SER A 114 -2.13 3.99 -4.59
C SER A 114 -3.21 4.95 -4.07
N GLY A 115 -3.96 5.63 -4.94
CA GLY A 115 -5.11 6.47 -4.55
C GLY A 115 -6.23 5.65 -3.88
N ILE A 116 -6.59 4.51 -4.46
CA ILE A 116 -7.58 3.59 -3.86
C ILE A 116 -7.06 3.07 -2.51
N GLY A 117 -5.79 2.62 -2.45
CA GLY A 117 -5.15 2.13 -1.23
C GLY A 117 -5.08 3.19 -0.14
N GLY A 118 -4.75 4.43 -0.49
CA GLY A 118 -4.69 5.56 0.42
C GLY A 118 -5.97 5.76 1.20
N VAL A 119 -7.13 5.68 0.54
CA VAL A 119 -8.43 5.82 1.21
C VAL A 119 -8.78 4.58 2.03
N THR A 120 -8.69 3.41 1.44
CA THR A 120 -9.22 2.18 2.04
C THR A 120 -8.37 1.68 3.20
N VAL A 121 -7.04 1.71 3.06
CA VAL A 121 -6.10 1.29 4.13
C VAL A 121 -6.08 2.31 5.26
N VAL A 122 -6.12 3.61 4.95
CA VAL A 122 -6.23 4.66 5.98
C VAL A 122 -7.52 4.51 6.79
N ALA A 123 -8.65 4.24 6.13
CA ALA A 123 -9.92 3.97 6.81
C ALA A 123 -9.81 2.74 7.73
N TYR A 124 -9.16 1.65 7.29
CA TYR A 124 -8.93 0.47 8.12
C TYR A 124 -8.03 0.78 9.33
N PHE A 125 -6.91 1.48 9.13
CA PHE A 125 -6.02 1.84 10.24
C PHE A 125 -6.71 2.77 11.24
N SER A 126 -7.51 3.71 10.75
CA SER A 126 -8.31 4.58 11.61
C SER A 126 -9.33 3.79 12.44
N ALA A 127 -9.93 2.74 11.87
CA ALA A 127 -10.87 1.88 12.57
C ALA A 127 -10.20 0.99 13.64
N LEU A 128 -8.88 0.75 13.55
CA LEU A 128 -8.11 0.03 14.57
C LEU A 128 -7.74 0.90 15.77
N CYS A 129 -7.78 2.23 15.62
CA CYS A 129 -7.36 3.16 16.66
C CYS A 129 -8.47 3.39 17.71
N ASP A 130 -8.06 3.56 18.98
CA ASP A 130 -8.94 4.03 20.05
C ASP A 130 -9.21 5.53 19.89
N LEU A 131 -10.46 5.98 20.10
CA LEU A 131 -10.85 7.38 19.95
C LEU A 131 -10.06 8.32 20.87
N ARG A 132 -9.63 7.85 22.04
CA ARG A 132 -8.90 8.66 23.05
C ARG A 132 -7.46 8.96 22.62
N PHE A 133 -6.85 8.10 21.81
CA PHE A 133 -5.43 8.16 21.42
C PHE A 133 -5.24 8.02 19.92
N THR A 134 -6.26 8.32 19.12
CA THR A 134 -6.31 8.06 17.68
C THR A 134 -5.10 8.62 16.93
N ALA A 135 -4.74 9.88 17.18
CA ALA A 135 -3.63 10.53 16.48
C ALA A 135 -2.28 9.86 16.76
N ALA A 136 -1.99 9.57 18.03
CA ALA A 136 -0.72 8.94 18.43
C ALA A 136 -0.63 7.47 17.97
N GLN A 137 -1.72 6.71 18.10
CA GLN A 137 -1.77 5.33 17.65
C GLN A 137 -1.67 5.23 16.13
N TYR A 138 -2.40 6.08 15.40
CA TYR A 138 -2.32 6.14 13.95
C TYR A 138 -0.93 6.51 13.45
N ALA A 139 -0.30 7.52 14.05
CA ALA A 139 1.05 7.92 13.72
C ALA A 139 2.06 6.78 13.93
N LEU A 140 1.95 6.06 15.06
CA LEU A 140 2.83 4.93 15.36
C LEU A 140 2.64 3.77 14.39
N ILE A 141 1.40 3.41 14.07
CA ILE A 141 1.05 2.36 13.10
C ILE A 141 1.60 2.72 11.71
N SER A 142 1.35 3.96 11.27
CA SER A 142 1.79 4.45 9.97
C SER A 142 3.32 4.53 9.87
N ALA A 143 3.99 4.98 10.92
CA ALA A 143 5.45 4.99 10.99
C ALA A 143 6.03 3.57 10.92
N ALA A 144 5.51 2.63 11.70
CA ALA A 144 5.94 1.23 11.68
C ALA A 144 5.79 0.60 10.29
N ALA A 145 4.66 0.82 9.63
CA ALA A 145 4.41 0.35 8.26
C ALA A 145 5.44 0.90 7.25
N SER A 146 5.86 2.16 7.42
CA SER A 146 6.77 2.84 6.50
C SER A 146 8.25 2.49 6.73
N ILE A 147 8.67 2.33 7.99
CA ILE A 147 10.09 2.12 8.35
C ILE A 147 10.60 0.81 7.77
N VAL A 148 9.85 -0.29 7.92
CA VAL A 148 10.28 -1.62 7.45
C VAL A 148 10.50 -1.61 5.94
N GLY A 149 9.54 -1.09 5.18
CA GLY A 149 9.64 -1.00 3.72
C GLY A 149 10.83 -0.15 3.28
N ARG A 150 11.01 1.03 3.87
CA ARG A 150 12.12 1.95 3.51
C ARG A 150 13.49 1.37 3.87
N PHE A 151 13.61 0.74 5.02
CA PHE A 151 14.86 0.10 5.44
C PHE A 151 15.24 -1.03 4.49
N LEU A 152 14.29 -1.92 4.17
CA LEU A 152 14.51 -3.01 3.22
C LEU A 152 14.90 -2.46 1.85
N THR A 153 14.18 -1.47 1.33
CA THR A 153 14.50 -0.87 0.02
C THR A 153 15.89 -0.25 0.01
N GLY A 154 16.21 0.57 1.02
CA GLY A 154 17.49 1.27 1.08
C GLY A 154 18.70 0.34 1.18
N THR A 155 18.52 -0.86 1.74
CA THR A 155 19.62 -1.83 1.94
C THR A 155 19.72 -2.89 0.85
N THR A 156 18.62 -3.20 0.14
CA THR A 156 18.61 -4.37 -0.76
C THR A 156 18.30 -4.06 -2.22
N ALA A 157 17.58 -2.96 -2.50
CA ALA A 157 17.07 -2.72 -3.86
C ALA A 157 18.18 -2.55 -4.89
N GLY A 158 19.24 -1.77 -4.58
CA GLY A 158 20.37 -1.57 -5.51
C GLY A 158 21.03 -2.90 -5.89
N GLY A 159 21.41 -3.69 -4.89
CA GLY A 159 22.05 -4.98 -5.14
C GLY A 159 21.17 -5.98 -5.90
N LEU A 160 19.85 -5.98 -5.64
CA LEU A 160 18.91 -6.82 -6.39
C LEU A 160 18.77 -6.37 -7.85
N ILE A 161 18.71 -5.07 -8.10
CA ILE A 161 18.63 -4.51 -9.46
C ILE A 161 19.92 -4.79 -10.24
N GLU A 162 21.09 -4.60 -9.62
CA GLU A 162 22.39 -4.90 -10.25
C GLU A 162 22.54 -6.38 -10.59
N GLN A 163 22.05 -7.27 -9.73
CA GLN A 163 22.21 -8.71 -9.91
C GLN A 163 21.18 -9.33 -10.87
N PHE A 164 19.93 -8.91 -10.81
CA PHE A 164 18.82 -9.56 -11.53
C PHE A 164 18.19 -8.66 -12.61
N GLY A 165 18.48 -7.37 -12.63
CA GLY A 165 17.86 -6.40 -13.51
C GLY A 165 16.48 -5.94 -13.03
N TYR A 166 15.94 -4.91 -13.71
CA TYR A 166 14.69 -4.27 -13.33
C TYR A 166 13.46 -5.18 -13.50
N VAL A 167 13.41 -6.00 -14.54
CA VAL A 167 12.26 -6.88 -14.80
C VAL A 167 12.05 -7.82 -13.63
N ASP A 168 13.08 -8.57 -13.26
CA ASP A 168 13.02 -9.54 -12.18
C ASP A 168 12.83 -8.85 -10.83
N PHE A 169 13.43 -7.68 -10.64
CA PHE A 169 13.21 -6.88 -9.44
C PHE A 169 11.74 -6.50 -9.25
N TYR A 170 11.05 -5.99 -10.28
CA TYR A 170 9.62 -5.65 -10.16
C TYR A 170 8.71 -6.87 -10.07
N LEU A 171 9.07 -7.99 -10.66
CA LEU A 171 8.41 -9.27 -10.39
C LEU A 171 8.58 -9.67 -8.93
N PHE A 172 9.79 -9.50 -8.37
CA PHE A 172 10.04 -9.76 -6.96
C PHE A 172 9.22 -8.83 -6.05
N THR A 173 9.09 -7.53 -6.37
CA THR A 173 8.25 -6.60 -5.57
C THR A 173 6.78 -7.02 -5.57
N THR A 174 6.28 -7.54 -6.69
CA THR A 174 4.92 -8.12 -6.79
C THR A 174 4.78 -9.35 -5.89
N LEU A 175 5.76 -10.25 -5.89
CA LEU A 175 5.77 -11.40 -5.00
C LEU A 175 5.89 -10.98 -3.52
N ALA A 176 6.66 -9.95 -3.21
CA ALA A 176 6.80 -9.40 -1.87
C ALA A 176 5.51 -8.76 -1.33
N ALA A 177 4.57 -8.37 -2.20
CA ALA A 177 3.25 -7.91 -1.80
C ALA A 177 2.30 -9.07 -1.41
N MET A 178 2.52 -10.28 -1.95
CA MET A 178 1.64 -11.43 -1.74
C MET A 178 1.44 -11.84 -0.27
N PRO A 179 2.49 -11.88 0.60
CA PRO A 179 2.29 -12.22 2.01
C PRO A 179 1.32 -11.27 2.72
N GLY A 180 1.38 -9.96 2.44
CA GLY A 180 0.45 -8.97 2.99
C GLY A 180 -0.99 -9.20 2.53
N ILE A 181 -1.18 -9.46 1.23
CA ILE A 181 -2.49 -9.76 0.62
C ILE A 181 -3.07 -11.06 1.21
N ALA A 182 -2.26 -12.12 1.25
CA ALA A 182 -2.67 -13.42 1.77
C ALA A 182 -3.04 -13.33 3.27
N LEU A 183 -2.23 -12.64 4.07
CA LEU A 183 -2.50 -12.44 5.48
C LEU A 183 -3.81 -11.68 5.71
N PHE A 184 -4.05 -10.58 4.96
CA PHE A 184 -5.31 -9.84 5.07
C PHE A 184 -6.52 -10.69 4.70
N TRP A 185 -6.42 -11.46 3.62
CA TRP A 185 -7.46 -12.37 3.19
C TRP A 185 -7.76 -13.47 4.23
N LEU A 186 -6.73 -14.05 4.83
CA LEU A 186 -6.87 -15.04 5.92
C LEU A 186 -7.54 -14.42 7.15
N MET A 187 -7.11 -13.21 7.56
CA MET A 187 -7.71 -12.47 8.67
C MET A 187 -9.19 -12.14 8.39
N MET A 188 -9.52 -11.78 7.16
CA MET A 188 -10.88 -11.52 6.73
C MET A 188 -11.75 -12.79 6.84
N ARG A 189 -11.25 -13.94 6.39
CA ARG A 189 -11.97 -15.24 6.48
C ARG A 189 -12.12 -15.73 7.92
N ALA A 190 -11.13 -15.48 8.77
CA ALA A 190 -11.16 -15.86 10.18
C ALA A 190 -12.02 -14.92 11.05
N GLY A 191 -12.63 -13.87 10.49
CA GLY A 191 -13.40 -12.88 11.25
C GLY A 191 -12.58 -11.99 12.19
N LEU A 192 -11.24 -12.05 12.09
CA LEU A 192 -10.34 -11.31 12.96
C LEU A 192 -10.39 -9.80 12.71
N ILE A 193 -10.72 -9.39 11.49
CA ILE A 193 -10.89 -7.96 11.16
C ILE A 193 -12.08 -7.37 11.91
N ASP A 194 -13.23 -8.07 11.94
CA ASP A 194 -14.41 -7.63 12.67
C ASP A 194 -14.15 -7.60 14.18
N ALA A 195 -13.47 -8.60 14.71
CA ALA A 195 -13.11 -8.66 16.12
C ALA A 195 -12.14 -7.52 16.50
N SER A 196 -11.19 -7.16 15.64
CA SER A 196 -10.23 -6.08 15.89
C SER A 196 -10.86 -4.69 15.85
N VAL A 197 -11.82 -4.47 14.96
CA VAL A 197 -12.59 -3.22 14.83
C VAL A 197 -13.73 -3.17 15.85
N GLY A 198 -14.40 -4.30 16.11
CA GLY A 198 -15.51 -4.42 17.06
C GLY A 198 -15.10 -4.11 18.51
N THR A 199 -13.91 -4.51 18.94
CA THR A 199 -13.39 -4.17 20.28
C THR A 199 -13.13 -2.68 20.46
N ALA A 200 -12.74 -1.97 19.41
CA ALA A 200 -12.66 -0.51 19.43
C ALA A 200 -14.04 0.16 19.50
N ALA A 201 -15.10 -0.47 19.01
CA ALA A 201 -16.49 0.00 19.08
C ALA A 201 -17.16 -0.31 20.44
N THR A 202 -16.84 -1.43 21.06
CA THR A 202 -17.41 -1.85 22.34
C THR A 202 -16.90 -1.02 23.52
N ASP A 203 -15.65 -0.56 23.45
CA ASP A 203 -15.11 0.44 24.39
C ASP A 203 -15.85 1.80 24.32
N ARG A 204 -16.52 2.08 23.22
CA ARG A 204 -17.33 3.32 23.06
C ARG A 204 -18.63 3.31 23.86
N THR A 205 -19.22 2.11 24.04
CA THR A 205 -20.50 1.96 24.75
C THR A 205 -20.32 1.72 26.26
N ALA A 206 -19.12 1.44 26.73
CA ALA A 206 -18.81 1.21 28.14
C ALA A 206 -18.48 2.47 28.95
N GLN A 207 -18.56 3.66 28.35
CA GLN A 207 -18.37 4.92 29.08
C GLN A 207 -19.70 5.35 29.72
N PRO A 208 -19.73 5.60 31.05
CA PRO A 208 -20.88 6.28 31.66
C PRO A 208 -21.01 7.70 31.08
N PRO A 209 -22.23 8.21 30.88
CA PRO A 209 -22.45 9.61 30.51
C PRO A 209 -21.86 10.52 31.63
N GLU A 210 -21.04 11.50 31.24
CA GLU A 210 -20.59 12.58 32.11
C GLU A 210 -21.75 13.45 32.57
#